data_38201db36a7ccd47b641368724274696
#
_entry.id   38201db36a7ccd47b641368724274696
#
_cell.length_a   1.000
_cell.length_b   1.000
_cell.length_c   1.000
_cell.angle_alpha   90.00
_cell.angle_beta   90.00
_cell.angle_gamma   90.00
#
_symmetry.space_group_name_H-M   'P 1'
#
loop_
_entity.id
_entity.type
_entity.pdbx_description
1 polymer ?
#
loop_
_entity_poly.entity_id
_entity_poly.type
_entity_poly.pdbx_seq_one_letter_code
_entity_poly.pdbx_strand_id
1 'polypeptide(L)'
;FVGDLTRKEFRERMQEKTIQAAIVPTGATEQHNEHLEMIHDILHCSHMAEQIAKALLPRVVVATPIPIGVSEHWMEHIGTLTVRPEIFCEYVFDVCNSLQRAGIQNILILNGHGGNVKPLMRRIDEYRDKLKINLRFQSYWDVYDPKLVQDTMEKGRLPGHACEFETS
;
A
#
# COMPACT_ATOMS: atom_id res chain seq x y z
N PHE A 1 2.27 -0.53 13.68
CA PHE A 1 0.98 -0.57 12.98
C PHE A 1 -0.15 -0.10 13.88
N VAL A 2 -1.28 0.31 13.30
CA VAL A 2 -2.51 0.63 14.07
C VAL A 2 -2.96 -0.59 14.88
N GLY A 3 -2.85 -1.78 14.30
CA GLY A 3 -3.23 -3.03 14.95
C GLY A 3 -2.39 -3.40 16.19
N ASP A 4 -1.21 -2.81 16.34
CA ASP A 4 -0.32 -3.04 17.49
C ASP A 4 -0.61 -2.09 18.65
N LEU A 5 -1.46 -1.08 18.43
CA LEU A 5 -1.88 -0.12 19.45
C LEU A 5 -3.17 -0.58 20.13
N THR A 6 -3.23 -0.43 21.42
CA THR A 6 -4.49 -0.51 22.12
C THR A 6 -5.40 0.69 21.75
N ARG A 7 -6.71 0.53 21.89
CA ARG A 7 -7.66 1.63 21.70
C ARG A 7 -7.30 2.87 22.54
N LYS A 8 -6.77 2.65 23.75
CA LYS A 8 -6.35 3.72 24.66
C LYS A 8 -5.19 4.49 24.07
N GLU A 9 -4.12 3.80 23.68
CA GLU A 9 -2.91 4.42 23.10
C GLU A 9 -3.22 5.19 21.82
N PHE A 10 -4.03 4.60 20.92
CA PHE A 10 -4.41 5.28 19.68
C PHE A 10 -5.20 6.56 19.98
N ARG A 11 -6.22 6.49 20.87
CA ARG A 11 -7.02 7.66 21.27
C ARG A 11 -6.16 8.76 21.88
N GLU A 12 -5.27 8.43 22.83
CA GLU A 12 -4.40 9.40 23.50
C GLU A 12 -3.48 10.09 22.50
N ARG A 13 -2.83 9.35 21.61
CA ARG A 13 -1.98 9.91 20.55
C ARG A 13 -2.74 10.80 19.57
N MET A 14 -4.01 10.50 19.29
CA MET A 14 -4.85 11.39 18.47
C MET A 14 -5.21 12.68 19.21
N GLN A 15 -5.57 12.60 20.50
CA GLN A 15 -5.87 13.77 21.35
C GLN A 15 -4.64 14.69 21.51
N GLU A 16 -3.47 14.12 21.68
CA GLU A 16 -2.20 14.82 21.77
C GLU A 16 -1.69 15.32 20.39
N LYS A 17 -2.38 14.98 19.30
CA LYS A 17 -2.00 15.28 17.92
C LYS A 17 -0.61 14.76 17.53
N THR A 18 -0.15 13.71 18.20
CA THR A 18 1.12 13.06 17.83
C THR A 18 0.99 12.26 16.56
N ILE A 19 -0.17 11.61 16.29
CA ILE A 19 -0.47 10.99 14.99
C ILE A 19 -1.02 12.08 14.06
N GLN A 20 -0.37 12.26 12.91
CA GLN A 20 -0.69 13.29 11.91
C GLN A 20 -1.06 12.69 10.54
N ALA A 21 -0.62 11.48 10.27
CA ALA A 21 -0.86 10.79 9.00
C ALA A 21 -0.95 9.28 9.16
N ALA A 22 -1.56 8.63 8.18
CA ALA A 22 -1.58 7.17 8.07
C ALA A 22 -1.12 6.72 6.68
N ILE A 23 -0.46 5.55 6.63
CA ILE A 23 -0.17 4.83 5.39
C ILE A 23 -1.10 3.62 5.35
N VAL A 24 -1.74 3.39 4.21
CA VAL A 24 -2.57 2.21 3.91
C VAL A 24 -1.83 1.37 2.87
N PRO A 25 -1.11 0.30 3.28
CA PRO A 25 -0.45 -0.59 2.34
C PRO A 25 -1.47 -1.44 1.58
N THR A 26 -1.33 -1.50 0.26
CA THR A 26 -2.12 -2.36 -0.62
C THR A 26 -1.20 -3.20 -1.49
N GLY A 27 -1.47 -4.46 -1.65
CA GLY A 27 -0.67 -5.37 -2.47
C GLY A 27 -1.52 -6.44 -3.11
N ALA A 28 -0.93 -7.61 -3.33
CA ALA A 28 -1.60 -8.81 -3.81
C ALA A 28 -1.01 -10.06 -3.15
N THR A 29 -1.73 -11.16 -3.32
CA THR A 29 -1.27 -12.53 -3.12
C THR A 29 -1.42 -13.21 -4.47
N GLU A 30 -0.34 -13.24 -5.26
CA GLU A 30 -0.36 -13.75 -6.63
C GLU A 30 0.94 -14.47 -6.99
N GLN A 31 0.91 -15.20 -8.09
CA GLN A 31 2.11 -15.87 -8.57
C GLN A 31 3.28 -14.88 -8.77
N HIS A 32 4.49 -15.25 -8.38
CA HIS A 32 5.73 -14.52 -8.59
C HIS A 32 6.82 -15.46 -9.11
N ASN A 33 6.51 -16.18 -10.20
CA ASN A 33 7.33 -17.28 -10.73
C ASN A 33 7.60 -18.36 -9.66
N GLU A 34 8.70 -19.11 -9.79
CA GLU A 34 9.04 -20.23 -8.90
C GLU A 34 9.97 -19.84 -7.77
N HIS A 35 10.38 -18.57 -7.67
CA HIS A 35 11.46 -18.14 -6.78
C HIS A 35 11.08 -17.11 -5.73
N LEU A 36 9.94 -16.43 -5.88
CA LEU A 36 9.43 -15.49 -4.90
C LEU A 36 8.12 -15.98 -4.27
N GLU A 37 7.91 -15.58 -3.04
CA GLU A 37 6.69 -15.88 -2.32
C GLU A 37 5.48 -15.16 -2.93
N MET A 38 4.34 -15.83 -3.00
CA MET A 38 3.10 -15.27 -3.57
C MET A 38 2.60 -14.03 -2.83
N ILE A 39 3.04 -13.82 -1.61
CA ILE A 39 2.68 -12.67 -0.78
C ILE A 39 3.66 -11.47 -0.95
N HIS A 40 4.60 -11.57 -1.88
CA HIS A 40 5.69 -10.60 -2.06
C HIS A 40 5.20 -9.16 -2.09
N ASP A 41 4.24 -8.83 -2.93
CA ASP A 41 3.73 -7.47 -3.13
C ASP A 41 3.33 -6.77 -1.82
N ILE A 42 2.57 -7.47 -0.99
CA ILE A 42 2.10 -6.89 0.26
C ILE A 42 3.17 -6.89 1.35
N LEU A 43 4.06 -7.88 1.37
CA LEU A 43 5.18 -7.90 2.31
C LEU A 43 6.14 -6.75 2.03
N HIS A 44 6.56 -6.58 0.78
CA HIS A 44 7.44 -5.48 0.36
C HIS A 44 6.82 -4.12 0.69
N CYS A 45 5.58 -3.91 0.24
CA CYS A 45 4.85 -2.66 0.48
C CYS A 45 4.67 -2.36 1.98
N SER A 46 4.35 -3.38 2.77
CA SER A 46 4.18 -3.25 4.23
C SER A 46 5.50 -2.92 4.92
N HIS A 47 6.59 -3.55 4.49
CA HIS A 47 7.93 -3.26 5.00
C HIS A 47 8.31 -1.80 4.73
N MET A 48 8.12 -1.33 3.50
CA MET A 48 8.39 0.07 3.15
C MET A 48 7.53 1.03 3.99
N ALA A 49 6.23 0.76 4.13
CA ALA A 49 5.34 1.56 4.95
C ALA A 49 5.82 1.63 6.41
N GLU A 50 6.28 0.51 6.95
CA GLU A 50 6.83 0.42 8.31
C GLU A 50 8.11 1.24 8.45
N GLN A 51 9.06 1.15 7.50
CA GLN A 51 10.30 1.94 7.53
C GLN A 51 10.02 3.44 7.45
N ILE A 52 9.10 3.85 6.59
CA ILE A 52 8.66 5.25 6.50
C ILE A 52 8.07 5.71 7.85
N ALA A 53 7.18 4.90 8.44
CA ALA A 53 6.56 5.24 9.71
C ALA A 53 7.59 5.30 10.85
N LYS A 54 8.58 4.38 10.89
CA LYS A 54 9.69 4.41 11.86
C LYS A 54 10.53 5.68 11.74
N ALA A 55 10.85 6.10 10.51
CA ALA A 55 11.61 7.33 10.26
C ALA A 55 10.85 8.61 10.66
N LEU A 56 9.51 8.54 10.67
CA LEU A 56 8.61 9.65 10.97
C LEU A 56 7.92 9.55 12.33
N LEU A 57 8.37 8.63 13.22
CA LEU A 57 7.79 8.48 14.56
C LEU A 57 7.78 9.82 15.33
N PRO A 58 6.75 10.09 16.11
CA PRO A 58 5.50 9.33 16.30
C PRO A 58 4.36 9.73 15.33
N ARG A 59 4.67 10.52 14.29
CA ARG A 59 3.71 11.25 13.46
C ARG A 59 2.93 10.38 12.46
N VAL A 60 3.44 9.22 12.11
CA VAL A 60 2.85 8.35 11.08
C VAL A 60 2.53 6.99 11.66
N VAL A 61 1.34 6.48 11.34
CA VAL A 61 0.93 5.11 11.64
C VAL A 61 0.68 4.33 10.34
N VAL A 62 0.79 3.02 10.41
CA VAL A 62 0.49 2.13 9.29
C VAL A 62 -0.81 1.38 9.59
N ALA A 63 -1.77 1.45 8.69
CA ALA A 63 -3.00 0.64 8.75
C ALA A 63 -2.68 -0.84 8.55
N THR A 64 -3.63 -1.71 8.91
CA THR A 64 -3.53 -3.13 8.58
C THR A 64 -3.41 -3.29 7.05
N PRO A 65 -2.37 -4.00 6.56
CA PRO A 65 -2.16 -4.18 5.13
C PRO A 65 -3.32 -4.90 4.45
N ILE A 66 -3.60 -4.55 3.19
CA ILE A 66 -4.63 -5.18 2.34
C ILE A 66 -3.96 -6.19 1.42
N PRO A 67 -4.01 -7.51 1.72
CA PRO A 67 -3.15 -8.50 1.08
C PRO A 67 -3.72 -9.11 -0.21
N ILE A 68 -4.98 -8.83 -0.55
CA ILE A 68 -5.61 -9.37 -1.76
C ILE A 68 -6.00 -8.21 -2.65
N GLY A 69 -5.39 -8.15 -3.82
CA GLY A 69 -5.60 -7.14 -4.85
C GLY A 69 -6.34 -7.64 -6.09
N VAL A 70 -6.21 -6.89 -7.16
CA VAL A 70 -6.84 -7.18 -8.46
C VAL A 70 -5.83 -7.93 -9.34
N SER A 71 -5.87 -9.26 -9.29
CA SER A 71 -4.92 -10.16 -9.96
C SER A 71 -5.59 -11.09 -10.99
N GLU A 72 -6.69 -10.65 -11.61
CA GLU A 72 -7.44 -11.44 -12.59
C GLU A 72 -6.58 -11.95 -13.76
N HIS A 73 -5.59 -11.15 -14.16
CA HIS A 73 -4.65 -11.47 -15.22
C HIS A 73 -3.67 -12.62 -14.89
N TRP A 74 -3.62 -13.05 -13.62
CA TRP A 74 -2.79 -14.17 -13.15
C TRP A 74 -3.61 -15.38 -12.67
N MET A 75 -4.94 -15.36 -12.84
CA MET A 75 -5.81 -16.42 -12.30
C MET A 75 -5.63 -17.81 -12.96
N GLU A 76 -4.96 -17.90 -14.10
CA GLU A 76 -4.54 -19.18 -14.69
C GLU A 76 -3.43 -19.88 -13.88
N HIS A 77 -2.74 -19.15 -13.00
CA HIS A 77 -1.70 -19.68 -12.11
C HIS A 77 -2.30 -20.09 -10.77
N ILE A 78 -2.17 -21.36 -10.42
CA ILE A 78 -2.74 -21.96 -9.20
C ILE A 78 -2.19 -21.26 -7.97
N GLY A 79 -3.09 -20.87 -7.07
CA GLY A 79 -2.75 -20.21 -5.80
C GLY A 79 -2.89 -18.69 -5.81
N THR A 80 -2.97 -18.07 -6.98
CA THR A 80 -3.29 -16.64 -7.08
C THR A 80 -4.67 -16.36 -6.51
N LEU A 81 -4.77 -15.29 -5.71
CA LEU A 81 -6.01 -14.79 -5.14
C LEU A 81 -6.36 -13.44 -5.78
N THR A 82 -7.60 -13.27 -6.21
CA THR A 82 -8.07 -12.01 -6.77
C THR A 82 -9.38 -11.57 -6.14
N VAL A 83 -9.61 -10.28 -6.13
CA VAL A 83 -10.89 -9.67 -5.80
C VAL A 83 -11.35 -8.79 -6.95
N ARG A 84 -12.65 -8.67 -7.15
CA ARG A 84 -13.19 -7.78 -8.19
C ARG A 84 -12.75 -6.33 -7.95
N PRO A 85 -12.41 -5.56 -9.01
CA PRO A 85 -11.90 -4.19 -8.86
C PRO A 85 -12.80 -3.28 -8.02
N GLU A 86 -14.12 -3.40 -8.18
CA GLU A 86 -15.09 -2.59 -7.44
C GLU A 86 -15.03 -2.88 -5.94
N ILE A 87 -14.98 -4.15 -5.57
CA ILE A 87 -14.92 -4.58 -4.17
C ILE A 87 -13.59 -4.14 -3.54
N PHE A 88 -12.47 -4.31 -4.27
CA PHE A 88 -11.18 -3.83 -3.81
C PHE A 88 -11.20 -2.32 -3.53
N CYS A 89 -11.71 -1.54 -4.48
CA CYS A 89 -11.82 -0.10 -4.34
C CYS A 89 -12.70 0.30 -3.14
N GLU A 90 -13.88 -0.31 -2.99
CA GLU A 90 -14.76 -0.03 -1.84
C GLU A 90 -14.08 -0.39 -0.50
N TYR A 91 -13.36 -1.51 -0.45
CA TYR A 91 -12.63 -1.89 0.77
C TYR A 91 -11.52 -0.88 1.12
N VAL A 92 -10.73 -0.45 0.14
CA VAL A 92 -9.71 0.60 0.34
C VAL A 92 -10.37 1.91 0.80
N PHE A 93 -11.51 2.28 0.20
CA PHE A 93 -12.27 3.45 0.61
C PHE A 93 -12.72 3.35 2.07
N ASP A 94 -13.30 2.21 2.47
CA ASP A 94 -13.79 2.00 3.83
C ASP A 94 -12.69 2.06 4.89
N VAL A 95 -11.49 1.55 4.57
CA VAL A 95 -10.31 1.68 5.44
C VAL A 95 -9.92 3.15 5.58
N CYS A 96 -9.83 3.89 4.47
CA CYS A 96 -9.53 5.33 4.50
C CYS A 96 -10.59 6.13 5.25
N ASN A 97 -11.87 5.82 5.05
CA ASN A 97 -12.99 6.44 5.75
C ASN A 97 -12.93 6.17 7.27
N SER A 98 -12.56 4.95 7.66
CA SER A 98 -12.41 4.60 9.08
C SER A 98 -11.29 5.43 9.74
N LEU A 99 -10.16 5.61 9.06
CA LEU A 99 -9.05 6.45 9.53
C LEU A 99 -9.46 7.94 9.59
N GLN A 100 -10.20 8.42 8.59
CA GLN A 100 -10.73 9.78 8.57
C GLN A 100 -11.69 10.03 9.75
N ARG A 101 -12.60 9.10 10.01
CA ARG A 101 -13.53 9.16 11.17
C ARG A 101 -12.80 9.11 12.51
N ALA A 102 -11.62 8.52 12.56
CA ALA A 102 -10.74 8.55 13.73
C ALA A 102 -9.99 9.90 13.89
N GLY A 103 -10.12 10.82 12.91
CA GLY A 103 -9.53 12.16 12.93
C GLY A 103 -8.28 12.34 12.06
N ILE A 104 -7.85 11.30 11.34
CA ILE A 104 -6.67 11.39 10.46
C ILE A 104 -7.03 12.14 9.18
N GLN A 105 -6.29 13.22 8.89
CA GLN A 105 -6.55 14.10 7.75
C GLN A 105 -5.55 13.91 6.60
N ASN A 106 -4.48 13.16 6.81
CA ASN A 106 -3.47 12.88 5.79
C ASN A 106 -3.33 11.37 5.62
N ILE A 107 -3.65 10.84 4.44
CA ILE A 107 -3.59 9.41 4.15
C ILE A 107 -2.80 9.18 2.86
N LEU A 108 -1.84 8.28 2.92
CA LEU A 108 -1.15 7.74 1.77
C LEU A 108 -1.60 6.30 1.54
N ILE A 109 -2.23 6.02 0.40
CA ILE A 109 -2.38 4.65 -0.10
C ILE A 109 -1.05 4.31 -0.77
N LEU A 110 -0.26 3.44 -0.14
CA LEU A 110 0.98 2.94 -0.70
C LEU A 110 0.70 1.60 -1.37
N ASN A 111 1.00 1.50 -2.65
CA ASN A 111 0.66 0.34 -3.46
C ASN A 111 1.89 -0.47 -3.87
N GLY A 112 1.80 -1.77 -3.69
CA GLY A 112 2.82 -2.76 -4.07
C GLY A 112 2.44 -3.64 -5.27
N HIS A 113 1.25 -3.44 -5.90
CA HIS A 113 0.76 -4.33 -6.95
C HIS A 113 0.28 -3.60 -8.19
N GLY A 114 0.76 -4.01 -9.37
CA GLY A 114 0.43 -3.36 -10.64
C GLY A 114 -1.05 -3.37 -10.99
N GLY A 115 -1.75 -4.48 -10.72
CA GLY A 115 -3.18 -4.64 -10.99
C GLY A 115 -4.09 -3.69 -10.21
N ASN A 116 -3.62 -3.17 -9.08
CA ASN A 116 -4.37 -2.20 -8.26
C ASN A 116 -4.34 -0.77 -8.81
N VAL A 117 -3.35 -0.43 -9.63
CA VAL A 117 -3.09 0.95 -10.07
C VAL A 117 -4.28 1.54 -10.81
N LYS A 118 -4.69 0.90 -11.89
CA LYS A 118 -5.78 1.41 -12.76
C LYS A 118 -7.13 1.53 -12.05
N PRO A 119 -7.59 0.54 -11.26
CA PRO A 119 -8.79 0.68 -10.45
C PRO A 119 -8.75 1.87 -9.48
N LEU A 120 -7.69 1.99 -8.67
CA LEU A 120 -7.58 3.05 -7.67
C LEU A 120 -7.44 4.44 -8.28
N MET A 121 -6.63 4.59 -9.33
CA MET A 121 -6.46 5.88 -10.01
C MET A 121 -7.77 6.43 -10.56
N ARG A 122 -8.71 5.58 -10.97
CA ARG A 122 -10.04 6.01 -11.44
C ARG A 122 -10.94 6.52 -10.32
N ARG A 123 -10.66 6.17 -9.07
CA ARG A 123 -11.52 6.46 -7.91
C ARG A 123 -10.91 7.48 -6.95
N ILE A 124 -9.63 7.81 -7.09
CA ILE A 124 -8.91 8.62 -6.10
C ILE A 124 -9.50 10.02 -5.91
N ASP A 125 -9.96 10.66 -6.99
CA ASP A 125 -10.56 11.99 -6.91
C ASP A 125 -11.93 11.93 -6.24
N GLU A 126 -12.74 10.91 -6.55
CA GLU A 126 -14.00 10.65 -5.85
C GLU A 126 -13.78 10.45 -4.34
N TYR A 127 -12.72 9.71 -3.95
CA TYR A 127 -12.40 9.50 -2.53
C TYR A 127 -12.00 10.81 -1.84
N ARG A 128 -11.19 11.64 -2.50
CA ARG A 128 -10.84 12.99 -2.01
C ARG A 128 -12.07 13.84 -1.78
N ASP A 129 -12.99 13.82 -2.74
CA ASP A 129 -14.24 14.58 -2.67
C ASP A 129 -15.16 14.10 -1.56
N LYS A 130 -15.29 12.80 -1.36
CA LYS A 130 -16.14 12.21 -0.32
C LYS A 130 -15.54 12.38 1.08
N LEU A 131 -14.25 12.13 1.24
CA LEU A 131 -13.59 12.11 2.53
C LEU A 131 -13.15 13.50 3.00
N LYS A 132 -12.97 14.46 2.08
CA LYS A 132 -12.49 15.83 2.37
C LYS A 132 -11.17 15.88 3.15
N ILE A 133 -10.24 14.99 2.78
CA ILE A 133 -8.91 14.86 3.39
C ILE A 133 -7.81 14.98 2.34
N ASN A 134 -6.57 15.16 2.81
CA ASN A 134 -5.40 15.05 1.96
C ASN A 134 -5.08 13.56 1.71
N LEU A 135 -5.60 13.03 0.61
CA LEU A 135 -5.42 11.66 0.18
C LEU A 135 -4.46 11.58 -1.00
N ARG A 136 -3.44 10.73 -0.88
CA ARG A 136 -2.48 10.44 -1.95
C ARG A 136 -2.48 8.95 -2.25
N PHE A 137 -2.26 8.63 -3.51
CA PHE A 137 -1.98 7.29 -4.00
C PHE A 137 -0.59 7.30 -4.63
N GLN A 138 0.23 6.32 -4.27
CA GLN A 138 1.58 6.17 -4.79
C GLN A 138 1.95 4.69 -4.87
N SER A 139 2.45 4.24 -5.99
CA SER A 139 3.12 2.95 -6.07
C SER A 139 4.57 3.10 -5.61
N TYR A 140 5.11 2.10 -4.90
CA TYR A 140 6.46 2.22 -4.34
C TYR A 140 7.53 2.43 -5.42
N TRP A 141 7.35 1.84 -6.60
CA TRP A 141 8.32 1.95 -7.70
C TRP A 141 8.37 3.31 -8.38
N ASP A 142 7.35 4.14 -8.22
CA ASP A 142 7.31 5.47 -8.84
C ASP A 142 8.23 6.49 -8.14
N VAL A 143 8.76 6.16 -6.95
CA VAL A 143 9.62 7.05 -6.16
C VAL A 143 11.10 6.72 -6.30
N TYR A 144 11.46 5.63 -6.96
CA TYR A 144 12.85 5.29 -7.19
C TYR A 144 13.44 6.16 -8.31
N ASP A 145 14.68 6.63 -8.08
CA ASP A 145 15.46 7.29 -9.11
C ASP A 145 15.81 6.26 -10.23
N PRO A 146 15.36 6.48 -11.47
CA PRO A 146 15.69 5.59 -12.57
C PRO A 146 17.19 5.35 -12.75
N LYS A 147 18.00 6.37 -12.45
CA LYS A 147 19.46 6.25 -12.52
C LYS A 147 19.99 5.30 -11.44
N LEU A 148 19.49 5.41 -10.21
CA LEU A 148 19.87 4.49 -9.14
C LEU A 148 19.54 3.04 -9.52
N VAL A 149 18.34 2.79 -10.06
CA VAL A 149 17.96 1.46 -10.55
C VAL A 149 18.89 0.97 -11.66
N GLN A 150 19.20 1.84 -12.62
CA GLN A 150 20.11 1.51 -13.72
C GLN A 150 21.53 1.19 -13.25
N ASP A 151 22.03 1.92 -12.25
CA ASP A 151 23.40 1.78 -11.74
C ASP A 151 23.55 0.58 -10.79
N THR A 152 22.45 0.12 -10.17
CA THR A 152 22.47 -0.96 -9.17
C THR A 152 22.00 -2.30 -9.69
N MET A 153 21.10 -2.32 -10.67
CA MET A 153 20.53 -3.56 -11.21
C MET A 153 21.34 -4.05 -12.39
N GLU A 154 21.61 -5.35 -12.45
CA GLU A 154 22.37 -5.98 -13.54
C GLU A 154 21.75 -5.72 -14.91
N LYS A 155 20.41 -5.76 -14.99
CA LYS A 155 19.65 -5.49 -16.21
C LYS A 155 19.22 -4.04 -16.38
N GLY A 156 19.42 -3.19 -15.37
CA GLY A 156 19.13 -1.75 -15.41
C GLY A 156 17.69 -1.39 -15.75
N ARG A 157 16.72 -2.28 -15.49
CA ARG A 157 15.32 -2.10 -15.82
C ARG A 157 14.52 -1.67 -14.60
N LEU A 158 13.55 -0.76 -14.81
CA LEU A 158 12.54 -0.44 -13.82
C LEU A 158 11.76 -1.69 -13.41
N PRO A 159 11.23 -1.70 -12.18
CA PRO A 159 10.52 -2.84 -11.64
C PRO A 159 9.45 -3.38 -12.59
N GLY A 160 9.39 -4.69 -12.68
CA GLY A 160 8.37 -5.47 -13.34
C GLY A 160 8.02 -6.66 -12.44
N HIS A 161 7.10 -7.51 -12.87
CA HIS A 161 6.65 -8.66 -12.09
C HIS A 161 7.76 -9.70 -11.93
N ALA A 162 8.02 -10.13 -10.70
CA ALA A 162 9.04 -11.12 -10.32
C ALA A 162 10.41 -10.89 -10.96
N CYS A 163 10.80 -9.60 -11.06
CA CYS A 163 12.03 -9.18 -11.71
C CYS A 163 13.23 -9.14 -10.74
N GLU A 164 14.39 -8.81 -11.26
CA GLU A 164 15.61 -8.65 -10.46
C GLU A 164 15.42 -7.68 -9.28
N PHE A 165 14.72 -6.58 -9.50
CA PHE A 165 14.45 -5.60 -8.44
C PHE A 165 13.61 -6.17 -7.28
N GLU A 166 12.64 -7.01 -7.58
CA GLU A 166 11.81 -7.65 -6.55
C GLU A 166 12.52 -8.83 -5.87
N THR A 167 13.58 -9.35 -6.49
CA THR A 167 14.33 -10.52 -6.01
C THR A 167 15.57 -10.13 -5.17
N SER A 168 16.05 -8.90 -5.29
CA SER A 168 17.31 -8.43 -4.69
C SER A 168 17.21 -7.91 -3.24
#